data_26aed4f587f0db28c35b2328a43ea90e
#
_entry.id   26aed4f587f0db28c35b2328a43ea90e
#
_cell.length_a   1.000
_cell.length_b   1.000
_cell.length_c   1.000
_cell.angle_alpha   90.00
_cell.angle_beta   90.00
_cell.angle_gamma   90.00
#
_symmetry.space_group_name_H-M   'P 1'
#
loop_
_entity.id
_entity.type
_entity.pdbx_description
1 polymer ?
#
loop_
_entity_poly.entity_id
_entity_poly.type
_entity_poly.pdbx_seq_one_letter_code
_entity_poly.pdbx_strand_id
1 'polypeptide(L)'
;SGLGKTHLLHAAGNYAQVLHPGLRVKYVSSEEFTNDYINSLRDDRQESFKRRYRNLDILMVDDIQFLEGKESTQEEFFHTFNALHQANKQIILSSDRPPKQLTTLEDRLRTRFEGGLITDIQPPDLETRIAILMKKAANDGTEVDRSVLELIASRFESSIRELEGALIRVSALSLIHISEPTR
;
A
#
# COMPACT_ATOMS: atom_id res chain seq x y z
N SER A 1 3.98 9.48 -3.07
CA SER A 1 3.81 8.52 -1.99
C SER A 1 2.83 9.06 -0.95
N GLY A 2 2.10 8.18 -0.23
CA GLY A 2 1.13 8.63 0.79
C GLY A 2 -0.26 9.00 0.25
N LEU A 3 -0.60 8.54 -0.95
CA LEU A 3 -1.90 8.81 -1.60
C LEU A 3 -2.97 7.76 -1.29
N GLY A 4 -2.72 6.82 -0.40
CA GLY A 4 -3.67 5.77 -0.04
C GLY A 4 -3.59 4.50 -0.90
N LYS A 5 -2.49 4.26 -1.62
CA LYS A 5 -2.30 3.03 -2.41
C LYS A 5 -2.40 1.77 -1.57
N THR A 6 -1.78 1.76 -0.40
CA THR A 6 -1.86 0.64 0.55
C THR A 6 -3.29 0.37 0.99
N HIS A 7 -4.05 1.41 1.34
CA HIS A 7 -5.47 1.29 1.66
C HIS A 7 -6.29 0.73 0.51
N LEU A 8 -5.99 1.15 -0.71
CA LEU A 8 -6.68 0.65 -1.91
C LEU A 8 -6.41 -0.83 -2.13
N LEU A 9 -5.16 -1.29 -1.94
CA LEU A 9 -4.82 -2.71 -2.02
C LEU A 9 -5.57 -3.53 -0.99
N HIS A 10 -5.58 -3.11 0.28
CA HIS A 10 -6.33 -3.79 1.34
C HIS A 10 -7.84 -3.80 1.06
N ALA A 11 -8.39 -2.69 0.59
CA ALA A 11 -9.81 -2.61 0.23
C ALA A 11 -10.16 -3.57 -0.91
N ALA A 12 -9.32 -3.66 -1.93
CA ALA A 12 -9.52 -4.59 -3.04
C ALA A 12 -9.49 -6.06 -2.58
N GLY A 13 -8.53 -6.43 -1.73
CA GLY A 13 -8.43 -7.78 -1.16
C GLY A 13 -9.62 -8.13 -0.27
N ASN A 14 -10.03 -7.23 0.61
CA ASN A 14 -11.18 -7.41 1.48
C ASN A 14 -12.48 -7.55 0.68
N TYR A 15 -12.67 -6.71 -0.33
CA TYR A 15 -13.83 -6.77 -1.20
C TYR A 15 -13.91 -8.10 -1.97
N ALA A 16 -12.78 -8.56 -2.51
CA ALA A 16 -12.71 -9.85 -3.18
C ALA A 16 -13.11 -11.02 -2.27
N GLN A 17 -12.67 -11.01 -1.01
CA GLN A 17 -13.02 -12.03 -0.02
C GLN A 17 -14.48 -11.95 0.42
N VAL A 18 -15.09 -10.76 0.45
CA VAL A 18 -16.53 -10.60 0.71
C VAL A 18 -17.35 -11.24 -0.41
N LEU A 19 -16.95 -11.02 -1.68
CA LEU A 19 -17.62 -11.62 -2.84
C LEU A 19 -17.38 -13.13 -2.94
N HIS A 20 -16.18 -13.59 -2.60
CA HIS A 20 -15.74 -14.97 -2.72
C HIS A 20 -14.96 -15.39 -1.47
N PRO A 21 -15.64 -15.86 -0.39
CA PRO A 21 -15.01 -16.14 0.91
C PRO A 21 -13.90 -17.20 0.88
N GLY A 22 -13.87 -18.05 -0.14
CA GLY A 22 -12.85 -19.10 -0.29
C GLY A 22 -11.56 -18.65 -0.96
N LEU A 23 -11.44 -17.40 -1.40
CA LEU A 23 -10.25 -16.91 -2.07
C LEU A 23 -9.05 -16.81 -1.11
N ARG A 24 -7.90 -17.29 -1.60
CA ARG A 24 -6.60 -17.18 -0.93
C ARG A 24 -5.96 -15.86 -1.36
N VAL A 25 -6.06 -14.86 -0.51
CA VAL A 25 -5.56 -13.50 -0.76
C VAL A 25 -4.37 -13.23 0.16
N LYS A 26 -3.28 -12.73 -0.40
CA LYS A 26 -2.11 -12.30 0.36
C LYS A 26 -1.69 -10.90 -0.03
N TYR A 27 -1.52 -10.05 0.98
CA TYR A 27 -0.88 -8.74 0.87
C TYR A 27 0.53 -8.82 1.46
N VAL A 28 1.52 -8.32 0.75
CA VAL A 28 2.89 -8.11 1.25
C VAL A 28 3.45 -6.82 0.69
N SER A 29 4.39 -6.21 1.41
CA SER A 29 5.30 -5.24 0.80
C SER A 29 6.40 -5.97 0.02
N SER A 30 7.03 -5.28 -0.94
CA SER A 30 8.17 -5.87 -1.64
C SER A 30 9.36 -6.14 -0.73
N GLU A 31 9.51 -5.36 0.34
CA GLU A 31 10.53 -5.61 1.37
C GLU A 31 10.24 -6.90 2.15
N GLU A 32 9.00 -7.12 2.53
CA GLU A 32 8.56 -8.35 3.20
C GLU A 32 8.76 -9.58 2.29
N PHE A 33 8.38 -9.48 1.02
CA PHE A 33 8.64 -10.52 0.04
C PHE A 33 10.15 -10.84 -0.05
N THR A 34 10.99 -9.80 -0.13
CA THR A 34 12.45 -9.95 -0.18
C THR A 34 12.97 -10.65 1.06
N ASN A 35 12.55 -10.24 2.25
CA ASN A 35 12.96 -10.84 3.52
C ASN A 35 12.51 -12.30 3.63
N ASP A 36 11.28 -12.61 3.25
CA ASP A 36 10.77 -13.98 3.22
C ASP A 36 11.59 -14.86 2.28
N TYR A 37 11.96 -14.35 1.11
CA TYR A 37 12.78 -15.06 0.14
C TYR A 37 14.20 -15.32 0.68
N ILE A 38 14.87 -14.28 1.19
CA ILE A 38 16.22 -14.40 1.74
C ILE A 38 16.23 -15.38 2.93
N ASN A 39 15.26 -15.30 3.82
CA ASN A 39 15.13 -16.22 4.95
C ASN A 39 14.90 -17.66 4.48
N SER A 40 14.13 -17.87 3.42
CA SER A 40 13.89 -19.19 2.86
C SER A 40 15.18 -19.82 2.29
N LEU A 41 16.04 -19.02 1.68
CA LEU A 41 17.35 -19.47 1.19
C LEU A 41 18.28 -19.87 2.34
N ARG A 42 18.34 -19.04 3.37
CA ARG A 42 19.18 -19.28 4.54
C ARG A 42 18.77 -20.53 5.32
N ASP A 43 17.44 -20.75 5.45
CA ASP A 43 16.87 -21.83 6.25
C ASP A 43 16.56 -23.09 5.43
N ASP A 44 16.96 -23.12 4.16
CA ASP A 44 16.68 -24.22 3.20
C ASP A 44 15.18 -24.57 3.10
N ARG A 45 14.35 -23.52 2.98
CA ARG A 45 12.88 -23.62 2.93
C ARG A 45 12.27 -23.05 1.64
N GLN A 46 12.98 -23.15 0.52
CA GLN A 46 12.53 -22.58 -0.75
C GLN A 46 11.20 -23.17 -1.23
N GLU A 47 10.99 -24.47 -1.05
CA GLU A 47 9.74 -25.11 -1.45
C GLU A 47 8.53 -24.62 -0.64
N SER A 48 8.71 -24.38 0.65
CA SER A 48 7.68 -23.77 1.49
C SER A 48 7.36 -22.34 1.06
N PHE A 49 8.39 -21.55 0.75
CA PHE A 49 8.23 -20.20 0.21
C PHE A 49 7.42 -20.21 -1.10
N LYS A 50 7.80 -21.05 -2.05
CA LYS A 50 7.11 -21.18 -3.35
C LYS A 50 5.64 -21.54 -3.16
N ARG A 51 5.35 -22.49 -2.27
CA ARG A 51 3.95 -22.88 -1.97
C ARG A 51 3.13 -21.72 -1.41
N ARG A 52 3.69 -20.93 -0.50
CA ARG A 52 2.99 -19.79 0.12
C ARG A 52 2.63 -18.70 -0.89
N TYR A 53 3.47 -18.47 -1.88
CA TYR A 53 3.27 -17.38 -2.85
C TYR A 53 2.63 -17.83 -4.16
N ARG A 54 2.89 -19.05 -4.63
CA ARG A 54 2.42 -19.53 -5.94
C ARG A 54 1.04 -20.23 -5.90
N ASN A 55 0.51 -20.49 -4.72
CA ASN A 55 -0.82 -21.10 -4.54
C ASN A 55 -1.91 -20.09 -4.14
N LEU A 56 -1.67 -18.81 -4.38
CA LEU A 56 -2.63 -17.76 -4.10
C LEU A 56 -3.61 -17.57 -5.26
N ASP A 57 -4.80 -17.08 -4.94
CA ASP A 57 -5.77 -16.59 -5.94
C ASP A 57 -5.54 -15.11 -6.25
N ILE A 58 -5.14 -14.33 -5.24
CA ILE A 58 -4.76 -12.94 -5.38
C ILE A 58 -3.48 -12.66 -4.59
N LEU A 59 -2.47 -12.15 -5.28
CA LEU A 59 -1.25 -11.61 -4.67
C LEU A 59 -1.20 -10.11 -4.84
N MET A 60 -1.10 -9.39 -3.73
CA MET A 60 -0.93 -7.95 -3.72
C MET A 60 0.46 -7.61 -3.18
N VAL A 61 1.25 -6.89 -3.96
CA VAL A 61 2.60 -6.47 -3.57
C VAL A 61 2.71 -4.95 -3.61
N ASP A 62 2.96 -4.39 -2.45
CA ASP A 62 3.07 -2.95 -2.27
C ASP A 62 4.50 -2.48 -2.48
N ASP A 63 4.65 -1.29 -3.05
CA ASP A 63 5.92 -0.60 -3.20
C ASP A 63 6.99 -1.39 -3.97
N ILE A 64 6.65 -1.86 -5.18
CA ILE A 64 7.57 -2.65 -6.02
C ILE A 64 8.85 -1.93 -6.42
N GLN A 65 8.93 -0.60 -6.29
CA GLN A 65 10.16 0.16 -6.52
C GLN A 65 11.31 -0.31 -5.60
N PHE A 66 11.03 -0.88 -4.43
CA PHE A 66 12.05 -1.43 -3.54
C PHE A 66 12.65 -2.75 -4.01
N LEU A 67 12.16 -3.34 -5.11
CA LEU A 67 12.83 -4.45 -5.79
C LEU A 67 14.02 -3.97 -6.63
N GLU A 68 14.11 -2.68 -6.92
CA GLU A 68 15.23 -2.12 -7.69
C GLU A 68 16.58 -2.46 -7.01
N GLY A 69 17.56 -2.89 -7.83
CA GLY A 69 18.89 -3.27 -7.37
C GLY A 69 18.99 -4.65 -6.68
N LYS A 70 17.91 -5.39 -6.57
CA LYS A 70 17.87 -6.71 -5.88
C LYS A 70 17.68 -7.83 -6.91
N GLU A 71 18.72 -8.18 -7.65
CA GLU A 71 18.66 -9.09 -8.78
C GLU A 71 18.10 -10.48 -8.42
N SER A 72 18.58 -11.10 -7.34
CA SER A 72 18.12 -12.42 -6.92
C SER A 72 16.64 -12.43 -6.54
N THR A 73 16.18 -11.40 -5.83
CA THR A 73 14.77 -11.23 -5.47
C THR A 73 13.91 -10.95 -6.69
N GLN A 74 14.40 -10.16 -7.64
CA GLN A 74 13.70 -9.89 -8.90
C GLN A 74 13.50 -11.18 -9.71
N GLU A 75 14.49 -12.06 -9.74
CA GLU A 75 14.38 -13.36 -10.41
C GLU A 75 13.28 -14.22 -9.77
N GLU A 76 13.27 -14.35 -8.45
CA GLU A 76 12.21 -15.11 -7.75
C GLU A 76 10.83 -14.46 -7.92
N PHE A 77 10.77 -13.15 -7.88
CA PHE A 77 9.53 -12.41 -8.13
C PHE A 77 9.00 -12.66 -9.55
N PHE A 78 9.88 -12.68 -10.54
CA PHE A 78 9.54 -13.01 -11.92
C PHE A 78 8.94 -14.42 -12.04
N HIS A 79 9.53 -15.42 -11.40
CA HIS A 79 8.99 -16.78 -11.39
C HIS A 79 7.66 -16.87 -10.67
N THR A 80 7.50 -16.19 -9.54
CA THR A 80 6.22 -16.13 -8.81
C THR A 80 5.14 -15.46 -9.66
N PHE A 81 5.45 -14.35 -10.30
CA PHE A 81 4.55 -13.64 -11.20
C PHE A 81 4.09 -14.55 -12.34
N ASN A 82 5.03 -15.21 -13.03
CA ASN A 82 4.70 -16.09 -14.14
C ASN A 82 3.84 -17.27 -13.69
N ALA A 83 4.14 -17.90 -12.56
CA ALA A 83 3.35 -19.02 -12.04
C ALA A 83 1.90 -18.62 -11.79
N LEU A 84 1.66 -17.46 -11.18
CA LEU A 84 0.32 -16.94 -10.93
C LEU A 84 -0.39 -16.50 -12.22
N HIS A 85 0.33 -15.83 -13.11
CA HIS A 85 -0.21 -15.38 -14.39
C HIS A 85 -0.65 -16.56 -15.27
N GLN A 86 0.17 -17.61 -15.40
CA GLN A 86 -0.15 -18.82 -16.14
C GLN A 86 -1.34 -19.59 -15.54
N ALA A 87 -1.53 -19.52 -14.23
CA ALA A 87 -2.67 -20.11 -13.53
C ALA A 87 -3.93 -19.23 -13.57
N ASN A 88 -3.92 -18.13 -14.32
CA ASN A 88 -5.00 -17.12 -14.39
C ASN A 88 -5.38 -16.55 -13.02
N LYS A 89 -4.38 -16.35 -12.16
CA LYS A 89 -4.57 -15.70 -10.86
C LYS A 89 -4.36 -14.18 -10.97
N GLN A 90 -4.88 -13.45 -10.00
CA GLN A 90 -4.80 -12.01 -9.99
C GLN A 90 -3.55 -11.52 -9.25
N ILE A 91 -2.83 -10.60 -9.86
CA ILE A 91 -1.70 -9.91 -9.25
C ILE A 91 -2.00 -8.41 -9.26
N ILE A 92 -1.84 -7.75 -8.12
CA ILE A 92 -2.02 -6.32 -7.97
C ILE A 92 -0.74 -5.74 -7.38
N LEU A 93 -0.16 -4.78 -8.07
CA LEU A 93 1.11 -4.16 -7.68
C LEU A 93 0.90 -2.66 -7.46
N SER A 94 1.62 -2.10 -6.50
CA SER A 94 1.72 -0.66 -6.34
C SER A 94 3.16 -0.18 -6.48
N SER A 95 3.31 1.06 -6.94
CA SER A 95 4.61 1.72 -7.07
C SER A 95 4.47 3.22 -6.88
N ASP A 96 5.54 3.89 -6.46
CA ASP A 96 5.61 5.35 -6.40
C ASP A 96 5.82 5.99 -7.78
N ARG A 97 6.13 5.19 -8.81
CA ARG A 97 6.37 5.64 -10.19
C ARG A 97 5.98 4.55 -11.20
N PRO A 98 5.72 4.91 -12.46
CA PRO A 98 5.36 3.94 -13.48
C PRO A 98 6.51 2.98 -13.81
N PRO A 99 6.22 1.78 -14.37
CA PRO A 99 7.25 0.78 -14.67
C PRO A 99 8.41 1.29 -15.52
N LYS A 100 8.15 2.19 -16.47
CA LYS A 100 9.19 2.78 -17.33
C LYS A 100 10.27 3.55 -16.56
N GLN A 101 9.95 4.06 -15.38
CA GLN A 101 10.88 4.80 -14.53
C GLN A 101 11.62 3.91 -13.53
N LEU A 102 11.31 2.63 -13.47
CA LEU A 102 12.00 1.65 -12.63
C LEU A 102 13.22 1.10 -13.41
N THR A 103 14.22 1.93 -13.60
CA THR A 103 15.32 1.70 -14.55
C THR A 103 16.26 0.57 -14.17
N THR A 104 16.35 0.25 -12.87
CA THR A 104 17.20 -0.86 -12.38
C THR A 104 16.43 -2.16 -12.12
N LEU A 105 15.14 -2.20 -12.49
CA LEU A 105 14.43 -3.46 -12.66
C LEU A 105 14.85 -4.15 -13.96
N GLU A 106 14.93 -5.48 -13.93
CA GLU A 106 15.16 -6.27 -15.14
C GLU A 106 14.08 -5.98 -16.19
N ASP A 107 14.50 -5.91 -17.46
CA ASP A 107 13.60 -5.60 -18.57
C ASP A 107 12.41 -6.56 -18.69
N ARG A 108 12.63 -7.84 -18.40
CA ARG A 108 11.56 -8.85 -18.41
C ARG A 108 10.47 -8.57 -17.38
N LEU A 109 10.82 -8.06 -16.17
CA LEU A 109 9.85 -7.65 -15.17
C LEU A 109 9.09 -6.39 -15.60
N ARG A 110 9.81 -5.36 -16.07
CA ARG A 110 9.16 -4.15 -16.58
C ARG A 110 8.17 -4.45 -17.68
N THR A 111 8.54 -5.29 -18.62
CA THR A 111 7.67 -5.73 -19.73
C THR A 111 6.40 -6.40 -19.21
N ARG A 112 6.51 -7.24 -18.18
CA ARG A 112 5.35 -7.87 -17.54
C ARG A 112 4.44 -6.85 -16.89
N PHE A 113 5.00 -5.87 -16.19
CA PHE A 113 4.22 -4.82 -15.52
C PHE A 113 3.53 -3.90 -16.53
N GLU A 114 4.23 -3.52 -17.59
CA GLU A 114 3.67 -2.70 -18.68
C GLU A 114 2.55 -3.40 -19.46
N GLY A 115 2.56 -4.73 -19.52
CA GLY A 115 1.52 -5.53 -20.15
C GLY A 115 0.20 -5.62 -19.37
N GLY A 116 0.18 -5.16 -18.12
CA GLY A 116 -1.01 -5.13 -17.27
C GLY A 116 -1.81 -3.83 -17.39
N LEU A 117 -2.93 -3.78 -16.67
CA LEU A 117 -3.70 -2.54 -16.52
C LEU A 117 -2.94 -1.61 -15.56
N ILE A 118 -2.55 -0.44 -16.06
CA ILE A 118 -1.89 0.59 -15.26
C ILE A 118 -2.88 1.71 -14.99
N THR A 119 -3.05 2.07 -13.73
CA THR A 119 -3.84 3.21 -13.32
C THR A 119 -3.01 4.13 -12.43
N ASP A 120 -3.21 5.44 -12.58
CA ASP A 120 -2.53 6.45 -11.81
C ASP A 120 -3.44 6.96 -10.69
N ILE A 121 -2.86 7.13 -9.49
CA ILE A 121 -3.56 7.68 -8.33
C ILE A 121 -3.08 9.10 -8.12
N GLN A 122 -3.97 10.05 -8.39
CA GLN A 122 -3.69 11.47 -8.23
C GLN A 122 -3.89 11.93 -6.79
N PRO A 123 -3.17 12.99 -6.37
CA PRO A 123 -3.46 13.66 -5.10
C PRO A 123 -4.93 14.12 -5.05
N PRO A 124 -5.61 13.94 -3.92
CA PRO A 124 -6.99 14.40 -3.77
C PRO A 124 -7.08 15.93 -3.81
N ASP A 125 -8.18 16.44 -4.32
CA ASP A 125 -8.49 17.88 -4.25
C ASP A 125 -8.80 18.34 -2.81
N LEU A 126 -8.95 19.65 -2.63
CA LEU A 126 -9.18 20.25 -1.30
C LEU A 126 -10.44 19.68 -0.63
N GLU A 127 -11.53 19.56 -1.36
CA GLU A 127 -12.80 19.04 -0.82
C GLU A 127 -12.67 17.58 -0.39
N THR A 128 -12.01 16.77 -1.18
CA THR A 128 -11.71 15.38 -0.86
C THR A 128 -10.80 15.27 0.35
N ARG A 129 -9.78 16.13 0.48
CA ARG A 129 -8.91 16.17 1.67
C ARG A 129 -9.69 16.51 2.93
N ILE A 130 -10.60 17.48 2.87
CA ILE A 130 -11.48 17.83 4.00
C ILE A 130 -12.37 16.64 4.37
N ALA A 131 -12.97 15.97 3.39
CA ALA A 131 -13.81 14.79 3.62
C ALA A 131 -13.03 13.63 4.27
N ILE A 132 -11.78 13.39 3.86
CA ILE A 132 -10.88 12.40 4.46
C ILE A 132 -10.64 12.74 5.95
N LEU A 133 -10.34 13.99 6.26
CA LEU A 133 -10.11 14.45 7.62
C LEU A 133 -11.36 14.34 8.49
N MET A 134 -12.53 14.71 7.95
CA MET A 134 -13.81 14.56 8.67
C MET A 134 -14.09 13.11 9.01
N LYS A 135 -13.92 12.21 8.06
CA LYS A 135 -14.13 10.77 8.27
C LYS A 135 -13.14 10.18 9.27
N LYS A 136 -11.89 10.59 9.21
CA LYS A 136 -10.87 10.15 10.15
C LYS A 136 -11.17 10.63 11.56
N ALA A 137 -11.50 11.91 11.75
CA ALA A 137 -11.90 12.46 13.02
C ALA A 137 -13.11 11.72 13.62
N ALA A 138 -14.13 11.47 12.80
CA ALA A 138 -15.31 10.72 13.23
C ALA A 138 -14.98 9.28 13.66
N ASN A 139 -14.13 8.58 12.91
CA ASN A 139 -13.70 7.22 13.24
C ASN A 139 -12.88 7.16 14.53
N ASP A 140 -12.07 8.18 14.80
CA ASP A 140 -11.25 8.28 16.01
C ASP A 140 -12.05 8.84 17.21
N GLY A 141 -13.33 9.18 17.01
CA GLY A 141 -14.19 9.76 18.03
C GLY A 141 -13.73 11.16 18.49
N THR A 142 -13.00 11.86 17.65
CA THR A 142 -12.44 13.18 17.95
C THR A 142 -13.30 14.27 17.35
N GLU A 143 -13.74 15.21 18.20
CA GLU A 143 -14.41 16.41 17.72
C GLU A 143 -13.36 17.48 17.37
N VAL A 144 -13.30 17.83 16.10
CA VAL A 144 -12.44 18.89 15.58
C VAL A 144 -13.29 19.87 14.79
N ASP A 145 -13.10 21.16 15.05
CA ASP A 145 -13.81 22.20 14.32
C ASP A 145 -13.49 22.14 12.84
N ARG A 146 -14.51 22.32 12.00
CA ARG A 146 -14.38 22.28 10.54
C ARG A 146 -13.32 23.27 10.03
N SER A 147 -13.22 24.45 10.64
CA SER A 147 -12.21 25.45 10.27
C SER A 147 -10.78 24.93 10.44
N VAL A 148 -10.52 24.11 11.46
CA VAL A 148 -9.22 23.47 11.69
C VAL A 148 -8.94 22.40 10.64
N LEU A 149 -9.94 21.59 10.27
CA LEU A 149 -9.82 20.59 9.20
C LEU A 149 -9.53 21.26 7.84
N GLU A 150 -10.19 22.36 7.54
CA GLU A 150 -9.95 23.15 6.34
C GLU A 150 -8.54 23.73 6.31
N LEU A 151 -8.04 24.22 7.43
CA LEU A 151 -6.67 24.71 7.55
C LEU A 151 -5.66 23.58 7.30
N ILE A 152 -5.84 22.42 7.93
CA ILE A 152 -4.97 21.26 7.71
C ILE A 152 -5.01 20.84 6.24
N ALA A 153 -6.20 20.71 5.66
CA ALA A 153 -6.37 20.30 4.26
C ALA A 153 -5.69 21.27 3.28
N SER A 154 -5.68 22.57 3.57
CA SER A 154 -5.03 23.59 2.75
C SER A 154 -3.50 23.57 2.84
N ARG A 155 -2.96 23.07 3.95
CA ARG A 155 -1.50 23.05 4.22
C ARG A 155 -0.80 21.79 3.71
N PHE A 156 -1.49 20.67 3.66
CA PHE A 156 -0.93 19.38 3.30
C PHE A 156 -1.62 18.83 2.05
N GLU A 157 -1.08 19.19 0.88
CA GLU A 157 -1.70 18.89 -0.41
C GLU A 157 -1.24 17.57 -1.02
N SER A 158 -0.02 17.12 -0.68
CA SER A 158 0.67 16.07 -1.42
C SER A 158 0.57 14.68 -0.80
N SER A 159 0.14 14.57 0.45
CA SER A 159 0.18 13.28 1.16
C SER A 159 -0.97 13.13 2.16
N ILE A 160 -1.75 12.06 2.01
CA ILE A 160 -2.81 11.68 2.97
C ILE A 160 -2.21 11.33 4.33
N ARG A 161 -1.02 10.72 4.37
CA ARG A 161 -0.31 10.41 5.64
C ARG A 161 0.03 11.67 6.41
N GLU A 162 0.44 12.73 5.73
CA GLU A 162 0.71 14.03 6.37
C GLU A 162 -0.57 14.67 6.91
N LEU A 163 -1.67 14.57 6.17
CA LEU A 163 -3.00 15.01 6.63
C LEU A 163 -3.40 14.31 7.92
N GLU A 164 -3.34 12.98 7.93
CA GLU A 164 -3.69 12.18 9.12
C GLU A 164 -2.74 12.47 10.29
N GLY A 165 -1.44 12.60 10.03
CA GLY A 165 -0.46 12.94 11.05
C GLY A 165 -0.69 14.34 11.65
N ALA A 166 -1.06 15.32 10.85
CA ALA A 166 -1.41 16.66 11.31
C ALA A 166 -2.68 16.63 12.18
N LEU A 167 -3.70 15.89 11.77
CA LEU A 167 -4.93 15.72 12.55
C LEU A 167 -4.66 15.10 13.93
N ILE A 168 -3.84 14.06 13.99
CA ILE A 168 -3.46 13.40 15.25
C ILE A 168 -2.75 14.38 16.18
N ARG A 169 -1.81 15.17 15.67
CA ARG A 169 -1.09 16.19 16.45
C ARG A 169 -2.02 17.25 17.02
N VAL A 170 -2.92 17.77 16.20
CA VAL A 170 -3.89 18.78 16.64
C VAL A 170 -4.86 18.21 17.69
N SER A 171 -5.33 16.99 17.50
CA SER A 171 -6.21 16.30 18.45
C SER A 171 -5.52 16.07 19.80
N ALA A 172 -4.25 15.69 19.80
CA ALA A 172 -3.47 15.51 21.03
C ALA A 172 -3.26 16.82 21.78
N LEU A 173 -2.98 17.92 21.08
CA LEU A 173 -2.85 19.26 21.70
C LEU A 173 -4.17 19.74 22.31
N SER A 174 -5.29 19.48 21.66
CA SER A 174 -6.62 19.81 22.18
C SER A 174 -6.92 19.08 23.49
N LEU A 175 -6.56 17.81 23.61
CA LEU A 175 -6.72 17.04 24.85
C LEU A 175 -5.85 17.55 25.98
N ILE A 176 -4.64 18.03 25.72
CA ILE A 176 -3.76 18.62 26.73
C ILE A 176 -4.35 19.92 27.27
N HIS A 177 -4.94 20.77 26.45
CA HIS A 177 -5.58 22.03 26.91
C HIS A 177 -6.84 21.84 27.74
N ILE A 178 -7.57 20.74 27.54
CA ILE A 178 -8.76 20.39 28.33
C ILE A 178 -8.37 19.88 29.73
N SER A 179 -7.16 19.34 29.89
CA SER A 179 -6.68 18.80 31.17
C SER A 179 -5.94 19.78 32.05
N GLU A 180 -5.67 21.01 31.59
CA GLU A 180 -5.16 22.07 32.46
C GLU A 180 -6.31 22.76 33.21
N PRO A 181 -6.35 22.69 34.57
CA PRO A 181 -7.35 23.42 35.32
C PRO A 181 -7.08 24.90 35.16
N THR A 182 -8.10 25.62 34.72
CA THR A 182 -8.14 27.09 34.74
C THR A 182 -7.82 27.56 36.16
N ARG A 183 -6.68 28.20 36.36
CA ARG A 183 -6.36 28.95 37.57
C ARG A 183 -7.05 30.31 37.51
#